data_6b318f5338b5cf2c49a2c1444ed7519b
#
_entry.id   6b318f5338b5cf2c49a2c1444ed7519b
#
_cell.length_a   1.000
_cell.length_b   1.000
_cell.length_c   1.000
_cell.angle_alpha   90.00
_cell.angle_beta   90.00
_cell.angle_gamma   90.00
#
_symmetry.space_group_name_H-M   'P 1'
#
loop_
_entity.id
_entity.type
_entity.pdbx_description
1 polymer ?
#
loop_
_entity_poly.entity_id
_entity_poly.type
_entity_poly.pdbx_seq_one_letter_code
_entity_poly.pdbx_strand_id
1 'polypeptide(L)'
;MIKRISILVLALVPVALWAQFAPAQDQPGTTAMHADSSAFVAWATGCVAEPGPMNITNPGGGTAGTGWPASNVIGRPEGTMGVTCLGDGGMATVTFRSPICNREGPDFAVFENGFENAQAPGYWFLELGFVEVSSDGENFFRFPAYSNTQTETQLGGMGCIDPSQIHNLASKYGAMYGTPFDLDEVPDDPLLDKEHITHVRIVDVVGCIDPEYATYDCQGNMVNDPWPTAFASGGMDLDAVGVIHDLDHFPPLPDEPPYIANPVDDVVFDEFPQTIEISLDGVASDPDDPDEEIIYELVSNSNDSLLSVSLNDRLLRLTRLSGAEGEAVLVLRATSDGQTVDFEINAVMHYVYDGVDENEMEISVYPNPTSDVILVRTNNGQSAQCIEVFNVTGQRVISSRGTEINVSDLGAGVYFVRVIVDDKKMIHRIVKQ
;
A
#
# COMPACT_ATOMS: atom_id res chain seq x y z
N MET A 1 3.73 70.84 -12.97
CA MET A 1 3.79 70.23 -11.61
C MET A 1 3.68 68.72 -11.77
N ILE A 2 4.82 67.99 -11.76
CA ILE A 2 4.89 66.55 -11.90
C ILE A 2 4.97 65.97 -10.47
N LYS A 3 3.92 65.27 -10.03
CA LYS A 3 3.89 64.55 -8.73
C LYS A 3 4.74 63.29 -8.86
N ARG A 4 5.84 63.22 -8.11
CA ARG A 4 6.60 61.99 -7.93
C ARG A 4 5.86 61.06 -6.97
N ILE A 5 5.48 59.89 -7.45
CA ILE A 5 4.96 58.79 -6.63
C ILE A 5 6.18 57.96 -6.18
N SER A 6 6.49 57.98 -4.89
CA SER A 6 7.48 57.09 -4.30
C SER A 6 6.81 55.74 -4.00
N ILE A 7 7.23 54.70 -4.68
CA ILE A 7 6.83 53.30 -4.39
C ILE A 7 7.77 52.82 -3.30
N LEU A 8 7.23 52.58 -2.12
CA LEU A 8 7.93 51.88 -1.02
C LEU A 8 7.89 50.38 -1.31
N VAL A 9 9.03 49.82 -1.73
CA VAL A 9 9.19 48.35 -1.87
C VAL A 9 9.46 47.79 -0.49
N LEU A 10 8.45 47.17 0.09
CA LEU A 10 8.60 46.40 1.33
C LEU A 10 9.32 45.10 0.97
N ALA A 11 10.60 44.96 1.30
CA ALA A 11 11.31 43.69 1.18
C ALA A 11 10.76 42.72 2.24
N LEU A 12 9.99 41.73 1.81
CA LEU A 12 9.68 40.54 2.62
C LEU A 12 10.99 39.75 2.77
N VAL A 13 11.64 39.89 3.91
CA VAL A 13 12.68 38.93 4.35
C VAL A 13 11.95 37.65 4.68
N PRO A 14 12.26 36.51 4.04
CA PRO A 14 11.72 35.24 4.49
C PRO A 14 12.28 34.96 5.88
N VAL A 15 11.45 35.06 6.90
CA VAL A 15 11.74 34.47 8.19
C VAL A 15 11.65 32.97 7.96
N ALA A 16 12.80 32.29 7.94
CA ALA A 16 12.82 30.83 8.05
C ALA A 16 12.16 30.51 9.42
N LEU A 17 10.90 30.11 9.38
CA LEU A 17 10.27 29.45 10.52
C LEU A 17 10.95 28.08 10.63
N TRP A 18 11.91 27.95 11.53
CA TRP A 18 12.37 26.66 12.00
C TRP A 18 11.14 25.97 12.57
N ALA A 19 10.86 24.77 12.13
CA ALA A 19 9.77 23.99 12.68
C ALA A 19 10.07 23.79 14.17
N GLN A 20 9.25 24.36 15.01
CA GLN A 20 9.35 24.21 16.46
C GLN A 20 8.58 22.95 16.82
N PHE A 21 9.24 21.99 17.46
CA PHE A 21 8.60 20.79 17.95
C PHE A 21 7.65 21.08 19.11
N ALA A 22 6.90 20.06 19.58
CA ALA A 22 6.00 20.21 20.72
C ALA A 22 6.71 20.86 21.92
N PRO A 23 6.07 21.86 22.58
CA PRO A 23 6.66 22.58 23.70
C PRO A 23 6.71 21.74 24.99
N ALA A 24 7.29 22.30 26.06
CA ALA A 24 7.34 21.69 27.40
C ALA A 24 5.94 21.25 27.88
N GLN A 25 5.93 20.36 28.88
CA GLN A 25 4.69 19.99 29.56
C GLN A 25 3.95 21.23 30.08
N ASP A 26 2.63 21.12 30.26
CA ASP A 26 1.73 22.20 30.71
C ASP A 26 1.63 23.40 29.75
N GLN A 27 2.23 23.34 28.55
CA GLN A 27 2.09 24.34 27.51
C GLN A 27 1.07 23.90 26.45
N PRO A 28 0.29 24.84 25.86
CA PRO A 28 -0.61 24.51 24.75
C PRO A 28 0.14 23.89 23.58
N GLY A 29 -0.29 22.71 23.13
CA GLY A 29 0.33 21.96 22.02
C GLY A 29 1.43 21.00 22.49
N THR A 30 1.62 20.81 23.78
CA THR A 30 2.50 19.75 24.31
C THR A 30 1.98 18.36 23.94
N THR A 31 2.91 17.42 23.74
CA THR A 31 2.62 15.98 23.61
C THR A 31 2.98 15.20 24.88
N ALA A 32 3.38 15.90 25.97
CA ALA A 32 3.74 15.28 27.24
C ALA A 32 2.58 14.47 27.83
N MET A 33 2.87 13.27 28.30
CA MET A 33 1.86 12.36 28.85
C MET A 33 2.11 12.15 30.35
N HIS A 34 1.21 12.68 31.20
CA HIS A 34 1.33 12.46 32.62
C HIS A 34 1.18 10.98 33.02
N ALA A 35 1.95 10.49 33.94
CA ALA A 35 1.96 9.08 34.38
C ALA A 35 0.59 8.55 34.85
N ASP A 36 -0.31 9.43 35.30
CA ASP A 36 -1.69 9.08 35.68
C ASP A 36 -2.67 9.09 34.48
N SER A 37 -2.20 9.29 33.25
CA SER A 37 -3.06 9.22 32.08
C SER A 37 -3.70 7.84 31.97
N SER A 38 -5.01 7.82 31.68
CA SER A 38 -5.75 6.58 31.43
C SER A 38 -5.38 5.90 30.11
N ALA A 39 -4.56 6.56 29.28
CA ALA A 39 -4.03 5.96 28.06
C ALA A 39 -3.03 4.83 28.34
N PHE A 40 -2.34 4.86 29.49
CA PHE A 40 -1.41 3.78 29.84
C PHE A 40 -2.15 2.52 30.29
N VAL A 41 -2.03 1.45 29.52
CA VAL A 41 -2.64 0.14 29.78
C VAL A 41 -1.69 -0.82 30.50
N ALA A 42 -0.37 -0.64 30.32
CA ALA A 42 0.67 -1.47 30.93
C ALA A 42 1.98 -0.68 31.14
N TRP A 43 2.95 -1.33 31.78
CA TRP A 43 4.29 -0.80 32.09
C TRP A 43 5.33 -1.88 31.85
N ALA A 44 6.61 -1.48 31.67
CA ALA A 44 7.72 -2.40 31.55
C ALA A 44 7.73 -3.41 32.74
N THR A 45 7.98 -4.68 32.42
CA THR A 45 8.01 -5.81 33.38
C THR A 45 9.40 -6.42 33.57
N GLY A 46 10.34 -6.07 32.68
CA GLY A 46 11.73 -6.47 32.75
C GLY A 46 12.65 -5.35 32.26
N CYS A 47 13.86 -5.30 32.79
CA CYS A 47 14.90 -4.37 32.35
C CYS A 47 16.28 -4.99 32.50
N VAL A 48 17.10 -4.85 31.44
CA VAL A 48 18.54 -5.12 31.48
C VAL A 48 19.27 -3.82 31.20
N ALA A 49 20.13 -3.38 32.11
CA ALA A 49 20.92 -2.17 31.95
C ALA A 49 22.40 -2.53 31.70
N GLU A 50 23.01 -1.84 30.75
CA GLU A 50 24.44 -1.89 30.40
C GLU A 50 25.01 -0.46 30.55
N PRO A 51 25.30 0.00 31.76
CA PRO A 51 25.74 1.36 31.99
C PRO A 51 27.12 1.63 31.36
N GLY A 52 27.24 2.81 30.76
CA GLY A 52 28.49 3.35 30.23
C GLY A 52 29.40 3.93 31.35
N PRO A 53 30.52 4.52 30.97
CA PRO A 53 31.39 5.21 31.92
C PRO A 53 30.72 6.47 32.49
N MET A 54 31.12 6.89 33.68
CA MET A 54 30.71 8.19 34.27
C MET A 54 31.19 9.38 33.43
N ASN A 55 32.25 9.18 32.63
CA ASN A 55 32.76 10.17 31.72
C ASN A 55 33.51 9.47 30.57
N ILE A 56 32.99 9.59 29.34
CA ILE A 56 33.53 8.92 28.15
C ILE A 56 34.97 9.38 27.82
N THR A 57 35.35 10.60 28.18
CA THR A 57 36.73 11.09 27.99
C THR A 57 37.71 10.52 29.01
N ASN A 58 37.19 9.89 30.07
CA ASN A 58 38.00 9.22 31.11
C ASN A 58 37.29 7.92 31.59
N PRO A 59 37.15 6.91 30.71
CA PRO A 59 36.41 5.69 31.03
C PRO A 59 36.99 4.89 32.23
N GLY A 60 38.28 5.08 32.53
CA GLY A 60 38.90 4.51 33.72
C GLY A 60 38.46 5.14 35.06
N GLY A 61 37.70 6.23 35.03
CA GLY A 61 37.21 6.94 36.22
C GLY A 61 36.03 6.23 36.93
N GLY A 62 35.44 5.21 36.30
CA GLY A 62 34.37 4.39 36.84
C GLY A 62 33.16 4.29 35.90
N THR A 63 32.27 3.36 36.20
CA THR A 63 31.03 3.12 35.45
C THR A 63 29.86 3.73 36.22
N ALA A 64 28.92 4.35 35.51
CA ALA A 64 27.66 4.87 36.07
C ALA A 64 26.73 3.75 36.56
N GLY A 65 25.57 4.06 37.09
CA GLY A 65 24.55 3.09 37.50
C GLY A 65 24.82 2.39 38.83
N THR A 66 25.98 2.63 39.50
CA THR A 66 26.24 2.03 40.80
C THR A 66 25.26 2.56 41.87
N GLY A 67 24.42 1.68 42.40
CA GLY A 67 23.35 2.04 43.32
C GLY A 67 22.01 2.37 42.67
N TRP A 68 21.93 2.28 41.33
CA TRP A 68 20.76 2.58 40.50
C TRP A 68 20.38 1.31 39.69
N PRO A 69 19.76 0.29 40.34
CA PRO A 69 19.55 -1.00 39.70
C PRO A 69 18.48 -0.95 38.61
N ALA A 70 18.64 -1.76 37.57
CA ALA A 70 17.70 -1.89 36.47
C ALA A 70 16.24 -2.21 36.89
N SER A 71 16.05 -2.77 38.09
CA SER A 71 14.71 -3.02 38.65
C SER A 71 13.91 -1.77 38.95
N ASN A 72 14.54 -0.60 39.06
CA ASN A 72 13.85 0.67 39.28
C ASN A 72 12.93 1.06 38.10
N VAL A 73 13.24 0.63 36.90
CA VAL A 73 12.46 0.93 35.67
C VAL A 73 11.18 0.08 35.58
N ILE A 74 11.01 -0.93 36.44
CA ILE A 74 9.88 -1.85 36.36
C ILE A 74 8.64 -1.24 37.04
N GLY A 75 7.57 -1.12 36.27
CA GLY A 75 6.31 -0.55 36.71
C GLY A 75 6.18 0.95 36.44
N ARG A 76 5.39 1.65 37.25
CA ARG A 76 5.09 3.09 37.07
C ARG A 76 6.28 3.95 37.49
N PRO A 77 6.45 5.15 36.87
CA PRO A 77 7.51 6.05 37.29
C PRO A 77 7.32 6.54 38.74
N GLU A 78 8.42 6.72 39.41
CA GLU A 78 8.46 7.30 40.79
C GLU A 78 8.73 8.81 40.75
N GLY A 79 9.30 9.32 39.65
CA GLY A 79 9.47 10.74 39.34
C GLY A 79 10.62 11.43 40.06
N THR A 80 11.45 10.70 40.85
CA THR A 80 12.56 11.30 41.61
C THR A 80 13.82 10.44 41.55
N MET A 81 14.04 9.58 42.55
CA MET A 81 15.28 8.82 42.76
C MET A 81 15.15 7.32 42.43
N GLY A 82 13.97 6.89 42.00
CA GLY A 82 13.70 5.50 41.62
C GLY A 82 14.06 5.21 40.12
N VAL A 83 15.22 5.68 39.68
CA VAL A 83 15.67 5.62 38.30
C VAL A 83 16.80 4.61 38.07
N THR A 84 17.12 4.34 36.85
CA THR A 84 18.32 3.61 36.42
C THR A 84 19.20 4.55 35.59
N CYS A 85 20.40 4.85 36.08
CA CYS A 85 21.32 5.80 35.47
C CYS A 85 22.19 5.10 34.43
N LEU A 86 22.20 5.61 33.21
CA LEU A 86 22.83 4.93 32.08
C LEU A 86 24.30 5.28 31.87
N GLY A 87 24.76 6.47 32.29
CA GLY A 87 26.12 6.95 32.00
C GLY A 87 26.38 7.18 30.52
N ASP A 88 27.52 7.81 30.19
CA ASP A 88 27.84 8.21 28.82
C ASP A 88 27.79 7.04 27.84
N GLY A 89 26.84 7.06 26.91
CA GLY A 89 26.64 6.04 25.89
C GLY A 89 26.18 4.67 26.38
N GLY A 90 25.76 4.58 27.66
CA GLY A 90 25.16 3.36 28.20
C GLY A 90 23.75 3.12 27.69
N MET A 91 23.20 1.94 27.98
CA MET A 91 21.88 1.58 27.48
C MET A 91 21.06 0.78 28.49
N ALA A 92 19.75 0.83 28.35
CA ALA A 92 18.81 -0.08 29.02
C ALA A 92 17.81 -0.64 28.01
N THR A 93 17.59 -1.95 28.08
CA THR A 93 16.59 -2.65 27.27
C THR A 93 15.48 -3.15 28.18
N VAL A 94 14.26 -2.70 27.92
CA VAL A 94 13.07 -3.10 28.67
C VAL A 94 12.22 -4.06 27.88
N THR A 95 11.47 -4.91 28.62
CA THR A 95 10.54 -5.89 28.06
C THR A 95 9.18 -5.76 28.72
N PHE A 96 8.16 -6.29 28.05
CA PHE A 96 6.76 -6.15 28.43
C PHE A 96 6.11 -7.53 28.60
N ARG A 97 4.97 -7.57 29.27
CA ARG A 97 4.18 -8.78 29.41
C ARG A 97 3.52 -9.19 28.08
N SER A 98 2.96 -8.20 27.39
CA SER A 98 2.37 -8.31 26.07
C SER A 98 3.16 -7.41 25.11
N PRO A 99 3.39 -7.81 23.85
CA PRO A 99 4.05 -6.95 22.88
C PRO A 99 3.31 -5.65 22.67
N ILE A 100 4.04 -4.54 22.47
CA ILE A 100 3.50 -3.27 22.00
C ILE A 100 3.14 -3.45 20.52
N CYS A 101 2.00 -2.90 20.09
CA CYS A 101 1.54 -2.92 18.70
C CYS A 101 1.27 -1.51 18.20
N ASN A 102 1.43 -1.32 16.89
CA ASN A 102 1.18 -0.05 16.21
C ASN A 102 -0.32 0.24 16.10
N ARG A 103 -0.77 1.39 16.60
CA ARG A 103 -2.14 1.89 16.46
C ARG A 103 -2.10 3.39 16.17
N GLU A 104 -3.26 4.02 15.96
CA GLU A 104 -3.36 5.45 15.71
C GLU A 104 -2.78 6.26 16.88
N GLY A 105 -1.72 7.03 16.61
CA GLY A 105 -1.01 7.87 17.57
C GLY A 105 0.03 7.12 18.39
N PRO A 106 0.53 7.70 19.53
CA PRO A 106 1.66 7.13 20.25
C PRO A 106 1.34 5.78 20.88
N ASP A 107 2.27 4.83 20.78
CA ASP A 107 2.11 3.46 21.28
C ASP A 107 2.73 3.22 22.63
N PHE A 108 3.72 4.02 23.01
CA PHE A 108 4.35 4.00 24.33
C PHE A 108 4.96 5.35 24.70
N ALA A 109 5.37 5.50 25.96
CA ALA A 109 6.07 6.69 26.40
C ALA A 109 7.22 6.33 27.35
N VAL A 110 8.33 7.10 27.25
CA VAL A 110 9.53 6.95 28.09
C VAL A 110 9.57 8.07 29.11
N PHE A 111 9.82 7.73 30.39
CA PHE A 111 9.87 8.62 31.52
C PHE A 111 11.30 8.77 32.06
N GLU A 112 11.59 9.97 32.52
CA GLU A 112 12.85 10.40 33.13
C GLU A 112 12.56 11.38 34.26
N ASN A 113 13.53 11.74 35.09
CA ASN A 113 13.33 12.56 36.30
C ASN A 113 13.69 14.05 36.13
N GLY A 114 13.77 14.58 34.91
CA GLY A 114 14.10 15.98 34.58
C GLY A 114 13.28 17.02 35.33
N PHE A 115 13.80 18.23 35.42
CA PHE A 115 13.18 19.34 36.14
C PHE A 115 13.38 20.69 35.46
N GLU A 116 12.44 21.61 35.68
CA GLU A 116 12.52 22.97 35.17
C GLU A 116 13.57 23.81 35.90
N ASN A 117 14.30 24.63 35.15
CA ASN A 117 15.20 25.62 35.70
C ASN A 117 14.43 26.82 36.28
N ALA A 118 14.33 26.91 37.58
CA ALA A 118 13.58 27.97 38.25
C ALA A 118 14.11 29.40 37.94
N GLN A 119 15.37 29.56 37.48
CA GLN A 119 15.95 30.84 37.06
C GLN A 119 15.78 31.15 35.59
N ALA A 120 15.40 30.16 34.79
CA ALA A 120 15.15 30.31 33.33
C ALA A 120 13.90 29.50 32.95
N PRO A 121 12.69 29.99 33.25
CA PRO A 121 11.46 29.28 32.92
C PRO A 121 11.36 28.88 31.43
N GLY A 122 10.93 27.66 31.14
CA GLY A 122 10.89 27.08 29.82
C GLY A 122 12.15 26.33 29.40
N TYR A 123 13.22 26.39 30.23
CA TYR A 123 14.42 25.58 30.06
C TYR A 123 14.46 24.48 31.12
N TRP A 124 14.77 23.28 30.71
CA TRP A 124 14.69 22.08 31.53
C TRP A 124 16.05 21.37 31.59
N PHE A 125 16.41 20.86 32.75
CA PHE A 125 17.50 19.91 32.87
C PHE A 125 16.95 18.57 32.38
N LEU A 126 17.48 18.10 31.25
CA LEU A 126 17.07 16.91 30.55
C LEU A 126 18.33 16.16 30.12
N GLU A 127 18.49 14.92 30.52
CA GLU A 127 19.55 14.02 30.06
C GLU A 127 18.95 13.10 28.99
N LEU A 128 19.31 13.34 27.73
CA LEU A 128 18.57 12.80 26.58
C LEU A 128 18.93 11.33 26.29
N GLY A 129 18.00 10.59 25.69
CA GLY A 129 18.20 9.23 25.22
C GLY A 129 17.64 8.99 23.84
N PHE A 130 18.38 8.28 22.98
CA PHE A 130 17.83 7.68 21.78
C PHE A 130 16.94 6.51 22.14
N VAL A 131 15.85 6.32 21.39
CA VAL A 131 14.92 5.21 21.57
C VAL A 131 14.96 4.30 20.37
N GLU A 132 15.01 3.00 20.63
CA GLU A 132 15.04 1.94 19.63
C GLU A 132 14.04 0.87 20.00
N VAL A 133 13.45 0.24 18.99
CA VAL A 133 12.47 -0.84 19.16
C VAL A 133 12.91 -2.11 18.45
N SER A 134 12.46 -3.25 18.95
CA SER A 134 12.75 -4.56 18.35
C SER A 134 11.59 -5.53 18.55
N SER A 135 11.29 -6.31 17.54
CA SER A 135 10.31 -7.41 17.58
C SER A 135 10.94 -8.75 18.01
N ASP A 136 12.26 -8.92 17.87
CA ASP A 136 12.98 -10.18 18.12
C ASP A 136 14.03 -10.13 19.26
N GLY A 137 14.34 -8.91 19.75
CA GLY A 137 15.38 -8.67 20.78
C GLY A 137 16.81 -8.71 20.25
N GLU A 138 17.01 -8.88 18.96
CA GLU A 138 18.32 -8.93 18.28
C GLU A 138 18.50 -7.74 17.33
N ASN A 139 17.50 -7.46 16.49
CA ASN A 139 17.50 -6.35 15.53
C ASN A 139 16.78 -5.16 16.12
N PHE A 140 17.49 -4.04 16.32
CA PHE A 140 16.95 -2.82 16.89
C PHE A 140 16.91 -1.68 15.88
N PHE A 141 15.78 -0.98 15.85
CA PHE A 141 15.50 0.11 14.91
C PHE A 141 15.24 1.41 15.67
N ARG A 142 16.03 2.43 15.35
CA ARG A 142 16.02 3.72 16.07
C ARG A 142 14.97 4.66 15.49
N PHE A 143 14.21 5.29 16.38
CA PHE A 143 13.40 6.44 16.03
C PHE A 143 14.24 7.56 15.42
N PRO A 144 13.79 8.25 14.37
CA PRO A 144 14.48 9.39 13.79
C PRO A 144 14.46 10.55 14.79
N ALA A 145 15.54 10.72 15.53
CA ALA A 145 15.71 11.78 16.53
C ALA A 145 16.19 13.07 15.88
N TYR A 146 15.75 14.22 16.41
CA TYR A 146 16.14 15.55 15.96
C TYR A 146 16.55 16.44 17.13
N SER A 147 17.63 17.21 16.96
CA SER A 147 18.08 18.22 17.91
C SER A 147 18.47 19.50 17.20
N ASN A 148 17.72 20.58 17.49
CA ASN A 148 18.04 21.95 17.08
C ASN A 148 18.75 22.73 18.21
N THR A 149 19.17 22.04 19.29
CA THR A 149 19.94 22.66 20.37
C THR A 149 21.25 23.20 19.83
N GLN A 150 21.63 24.41 20.23
CA GLN A 150 22.87 25.07 19.77
C GLN A 150 24.12 24.21 20.10
N THR A 151 25.12 24.25 19.21
CA THR A 151 26.37 23.48 19.35
C THR A 151 27.62 24.40 19.33
N GLU A 152 27.44 25.70 19.51
CA GLU A 152 28.57 26.63 19.62
C GLU A 152 29.24 26.57 21.00
N THR A 153 28.48 26.20 22.03
CA THR A 153 28.96 26.11 23.42
C THR A 153 28.42 24.86 24.06
N GLN A 154 29.32 24.08 24.67
CA GLN A 154 28.95 22.91 25.47
C GLN A 154 27.99 23.31 26.59
N LEU A 155 26.86 22.62 26.72
CA LEU A 155 26.03 22.67 27.91
C LEU A 155 26.82 22.03 29.08
N GLY A 156 26.99 22.76 30.18
CA GLY A 156 27.66 22.19 31.36
C GLY A 156 26.80 21.12 32.01
N GLY A 157 27.38 20.37 32.96
CA GLY A 157 26.72 19.23 33.63
C GLY A 157 25.41 19.54 34.40
N MET A 158 24.98 20.80 34.46
CA MET A 158 23.67 21.27 34.94
C MET A 158 23.04 22.21 33.90
N GLY A 159 23.42 22.05 32.65
CA GLY A 159 22.83 22.78 31.51
C GLY A 159 21.35 22.47 31.34
N CYS A 160 20.65 23.36 30.66
CA CYS A 160 19.21 23.18 30.44
C CYS A 160 18.87 23.38 28.94
N ILE A 161 17.88 22.67 28.48
CA ILE A 161 17.43 22.61 27.09
C ILE A 161 16.00 23.18 27.01
N ASP A 162 15.68 23.82 25.89
CA ASP A 162 14.29 24.13 25.49
C ASP A 162 13.68 22.87 24.84
N PRO A 163 12.66 22.22 25.43
CA PRO A 163 12.04 21.03 24.85
C PRO A 163 11.52 21.19 23.42
N SER A 164 11.19 22.42 23.01
CA SER A 164 10.72 22.70 21.65
C SER A 164 11.83 22.57 20.58
N GLN A 165 13.08 22.35 20.98
CA GLN A 165 14.22 22.17 20.10
C GLN A 165 14.51 20.69 19.81
N ILE A 166 13.83 19.76 20.46
CA ILE A 166 14.10 18.31 20.34
C ILE A 166 12.85 17.52 19.99
N HIS A 167 13.02 16.42 19.27
CA HIS A 167 11.97 15.48 18.89
C HIS A 167 12.52 14.06 18.85
N ASN A 168 11.71 13.06 19.21
CA ASN A 168 12.07 11.64 19.28
C ASN A 168 13.36 11.36 20.06
N LEU A 169 13.55 12.13 21.11
CA LEU A 169 14.55 11.88 22.14
C LEU A 169 13.81 11.67 23.46
N ALA A 170 14.09 10.57 24.14
CA ALA A 170 13.63 10.35 25.50
C ALA A 170 14.12 11.48 26.41
N SER A 171 13.45 11.69 27.54
CA SER A 171 13.72 12.82 28.45
C SER A 171 13.38 14.20 27.85
N LYS A 172 12.46 14.28 26.89
CA LYS A 172 11.97 15.59 26.43
C LYS A 172 11.19 16.36 27.49
N TYR A 173 10.61 15.67 28.44
CA TYR A 173 9.74 16.21 29.49
C TYR A 173 10.28 15.87 30.89
N GLY A 174 9.94 16.69 31.86
CA GLY A 174 10.38 16.49 33.23
C GLY A 174 9.62 15.40 33.98
N ALA A 175 10.02 15.17 35.20
CA ALA A 175 9.52 14.11 36.07
C ALA A 175 8.01 13.94 36.03
N MET A 176 7.52 12.69 36.03
CA MET A 176 6.12 12.27 35.91
C MET A 176 5.48 12.54 34.53
N TYR A 177 6.19 13.10 33.55
CA TYR A 177 5.71 13.30 32.18
C TYR A 177 6.54 12.50 31.18
N GLY A 178 5.91 11.52 30.54
CA GLY A 178 6.54 10.69 29.52
C GLY A 178 6.63 11.37 28.16
N THR A 179 7.71 11.12 27.46
CA THR A 179 7.88 11.45 26.05
C THR A 179 7.21 10.35 25.22
N PRO A 180 6.14 10.65 24.48
CA PRO A 180 5.45 9.66 23.64
C PRO A 180 6.25 9.31 22.39
N PHE A 181 6.08 8.07 21.93
CA PHE A 181 6.65 7.51 20.72
C PHE A 181 5.58 6.77 19.93
N ASP A 182 5.51 7.05 18.64
CA ASP A 182 4.57 6.50 17.67
C ASP A 182 5.35 5.59 16.71
N LEU A 183 5.00 4.32 16.62
CA LEU A 183 5.69 3.34 15.79
C LEU A 183 5.60 3.66 14.29
N ASP A 184 4.63 4.47 13.87
CA ASP A 184 4.57 4.97 12.50
C ASP A 184 5.79 5.83 12.12
N GLU A 185 6.47 6.45 13.11
CA GLU A 185 7.66 7.27 12.87
C GLU A 185 8.94 6.45 12.65
N VAL A 186 8.96 5.17 12.98
CA VAL A 186 10.10 4.29 12.67
C VAL A 186 10.03 3.85 11.21
N PRO A 187 11.10 3.99 10.43
CA PRO A 187 11.13 3.49 9.04
C PRO A 187 10.81 2.00 8.97
N ASP A 188 10.08 1.60 7.93
CA ASP A 188 9.77 0.20 7.68
C ASP A 188 11.03 -0.59 7.32
N ASP A 189 11.16 -1.76 7.92
CA ASP A 189 12.26 -2.70 7.63
C ASP A 189 11.72 -4.15 7.70
N PRO A 190 12.10 -5.05 6.79
CA PRO A 190 11.63 -6.43 6.78
C PRO A 190 11.95 -7.25 8.05
N LEU A 191 12.85 -6.76 8.91
CA LEU A 191 13.20 -7.37 10.18
C LEU A 191 12.48 -6.74 11.37
N LEU A 192 11.60 -5.74 11.14
CA LEU A 192 10.82 -5.07 12.16
C LEU A 192 9.32 -5.34 11.97
N ASP A 193 8.76 -6.11 12.87
CA ASP A 193 7.31 -6.27 12.98
C ASP A 193 6.77 -5.27 14.00
N LYS A 194 6.21 -4.14 13.50
CA LYS A 194 5.64 -3.07 14.35
C LYS A 194 4.39 -3.52 15.11
N GLU A 195 3.72 -4.57 14.64
CA GLU A 195 2.58 -5.16 15.36
C GLU A 195 3.01 -6.04 16.53
N HIS A 196 4.33 -6.29 16.70
CA HIS A 196 4.82 -7.21 17.71
C HIS A 196 6.14 -6.74 18.36
N ILE A 197 6.18 -5.51 18.91
CA ILE A 197 7.36 -4.97 19.58
C ILE A 197 7.51 -5.59 20.97
N THR A 198 8.55 -6.38 21.16
CA THR A 198 8.85 -7.09 22.41
C THR A 198 9.84 -6.36 23.31
N HIS A 199 10.68 -5.48 22.70
CA HIS A 199 11.77 -4.77 23.38
C HIS A 199 11.79 -3.31 22.99
N VAL A 200 11.98 -2.42 23.97
CA VAL A 200 12.35 -1.02 23.78
C VAL A 200 13.71 -0.80 24.42
N ARG A 201 14.65 -0.25 23.66
CA ARG A 201 15.99 0.07 24.13
C ARG A 201 16.19 1.58 24.17
N ILE A 202 16.66 2.07 25.28
CA ILE A 202 17.06 3.46 25.45
C ILE A 202 18.58 3.51 25.49
N VAL A 203 19.17 4.38 24.65
CA VAL A 203 20.62 4.58 24.56
C VAL A 203 20.93 6.02 24.94
N ASP A 204 21.76 6.20 25.94
CA ASP A 204 22.17 7.53 26.41
C ASP A 204 22.78 8.38 25.29
N VAL A 205 22.41 9.63 25.23
CA VAL A 205 23.03 10.63 24.38
C VAL A 205 24.28 11.16 25.11
N VAL A 206 25.47 10.90 24.53
CA VAL A 206 26.66 11.60 25.02
C VAL A 206 26.55 13.06 24.57
N GLY A 207 26.17 13.94 25.47
CA GLY A 207 25.88 15.35 25.19
C GLY A 207 27.10 16.20 24.84
N CYS A 208 28.27 15.60 24.67
CA CYS A 208 29.52 16.24 24.30
C CYS A 208 29.50 16.73 22.86
N ILE A 209 29.88 17.99 22.62
CA ILE A 209 30.03 18.56 21.28
C ILE A 209 31.44 18.43 20.69
N ASP A 210 32.38 17.74 21.37
CA ASP A 210 33.64 17.34 20.77
C ASP A 210 33.36 16.20 19.76
N PRO A 211 33.73 16.38 18.47
CA PRO A 211 33.45 15.36 17.44
C PRO A 211 34.01 13.95 17.72
N GLU A 212 34.99 13.82 18.62
CA GLU A 212 35.57 12.55 19.05
C GLU A 212 34.56 11.73 19.88
N TYR A 213 33.66 12.40 20.61
CA TYR A 213 32.73 11.76 21.57
C TYR A 213 31.27 12.09 21.28
N ALA A 214 31.01 13.03 20.37
CA ALA A 214 29.67 13.50 20.08
C ALA A 214 28.75 12.39 19.53
N THR A 215 27.51 12.44 19.92
CA THR A 215 26.43 11.69 19.29
C THR A 215 25.66 12.58 18.31
N TYR A 216 25.02 11.98 17.31
CA TYR A 216 24.42 12.70 16.21
C TYR A 216 22.96 12.31 16.03
N ASP A 217 22.12 13.28 15.70
CA ASP A 217 20.73 13.07 15.30
C ASP A 217 20.61 12.45 13.90
N CYS A 218 19.39 12.18 13.43
CA CYS A 218 19.16 11.57 12.12
C CYS A 218 19.53 12.49 10.93
N GLN A 219 19.76 13.79 11.17
CA GLN A 219 20.22 14.75 10.15
C GLN A 219 21.74 14.98 10.18
N GLY A 220 22.44 14.35 11.13
CA GLY A 220 23.89 14.52 11.33
C GLY A 220 24.26 15.75 12.14
N ASN A 221 23.32 16.35 12.88
CA ASN A 221 23.62 17.39 13.84
C ASN A 221 24.12 16.77 15.16
N MET A 222 25.11 17.38 15.81
CA MET A 222 25.51 16.98 17.16
C MET A 222 24.37 17.25 18.13
N VAL A 223 24.12 16.30 19.04
CA VAL A 223 23.16 16.48 20.14
C VAL A 223 23.92 17.02 21.33
N ASN A 224 23.59 18.26 21.74
CA ASN A 224 24.20 18.93 22.89
C ASN A 224 23.24 18.86 24.06
N ASP A 225 23.59 18.11 25.09
CA ASP A 225 22.85 18.02 26.34
C ASP A 225 23.77 18.23 27.57
N PRO A 226 23.29 18.15 28.81
CA PRO A 226 24.11 18.35 29.99
C PRO A 226 25.33 17.42 30.04
N TRP A 227 26.54 17.99 29.87
CA TRP A 227 27.79 17.22 29.88
C TRP A 227 28.99 18.09 30.33
N PRO A 228 29.99 17.56 31.10
CA PRO A 228 30.05 16.20 31.66
C PRO A 228 29.20 16.03 32.90
N THR A 229 28.58 14.87 33.04
CA THR A 229 27.86 14.42 34.23
C THR A 229 28.62 13.28 34.91
N ALA A 230 29.86 13.55 35.33
CA ALA A 230 30.84 12.57 35.79
C ALA A 230 30.53 12.03 37.21
N PHE A 231 29.32 11.48 37.38
CA PHE A 231 28.82 10.93 38.62
C PHE A 231 28.30 9.49 38.41
N ALA A 232 28.10 8.75 39.49
CA ALA A 232 27.46 7.43 39.41
C ALA A 232 26.01 7.52 38.97
N SER A 233 25.37 8.68 39.06
CA SER A 233 24.03 9.01 38.58
C SER A 233 24.07 9.88 37.32
N GLY A 234 25.12 9.84 36.52
CA GLY A 234 25.20 10.62 35.29
C GLY A 234 24.66 9.88 34.08
N GLY A 235 24.46 10.64 32.99
CA GLY A 235 23.77 10.19 31.80
C GLY A 235 22.27 10.07 32.03
N MET A 236 21.54 9.62 31.00
CA MET A 236 20.08 9.53 31.07
C MET A 236 19.60 8.70 32.29
N ASP A 237 18.68 9.25 33.06
CA ASP A 237 18.06 8.67 34.22
C ASP A 237 16.69 8.04 33.88
N LEU A 238 16.71 6.80 33.37
CA LEU A 238 15.48 6.09 32.99
C LEU A 238 14.62 5.73 34.21
N ASP A 239 13.38 6.25 34.27
CA ASP A 239 12.42 6.03 35.37
C ASP A 239 11.42 4.91 34.99
N ALA A 240 10.79 4.98 33.81
CA ALA A 240 9.81 3.97 33.40
C ALA A 240 9.59 3.98 31.88
N VAL A 241 8.98 2.89 31.35
CA VAL A 241 8.37 2.87 30.03
C VAL A 241 6.92 2.43 30.17
N GLY A 242 5.99 3.32 29.83
CA GLY A 242 4.55 3.08 29.85
C GLY A 242 4.03 2.69 28.48
N VAL A 243 3.18 1.68 28.43
CA VAL A 243 2.57 1.14 27.19
C VAL A 243 1.17 1.71 27.02
N ILE A 244 0.88 2.16 25.81
CA ILE A 244 -0.42 2.72 25.41
C ILE A 244 -1.19 1.67 24.59
N HIS A 245 -0.52 1.06 23.61
CA HIS A 245 -1.12 0.02 22.77
C HIS A 245 -0.33 -1.28 22.91
N ASP A 246 -0.97 -2.35 23.36
CA ASP A 246 -0.42 -3.70 23.40
C ASP A 246 -1.44 -4.73 22.88
N LEU A 247 -0.98 -5.93 22.53
CA LEU A 247 -1.81 -6.99 21.95
C LEU A 247 -2.86 -7.56 22.94
N ASP A 248 -2.67 -7.43 24.25
CA ASP A 248 -3.66 -7.87 25.24
C ASP A 248 -4.90 -6.95 25.26
N HIS A 249 -4.72 -5.64 24.99
CA HIS A 249 -5.80 -4.63 24.99
C HIS A 249 -6.25 -4.24 23.59
N PHE A 250 -5.37 -4.37 22.60
CA PHE A 250 -5.60 -4.04 21.18
C PHE A 250 -5.21 -5.23 20.29
N PRO A 251 -5.92 -6.38 20.40
CA PRO A 251 -5.61 -7.53 19.57
C PRO A 251 -5.76 -7.16 18.07
N PRO A 252 -5.06 -7.87 17.18
CA PRO A 252 -5.29 -7.73 15.74
C PRO A 252 -6.78 -7.86 15.44
N LEU A 253 -7.28 -7.05 14.53
CA LEU A 253 -8.63 -7.26 14.02
C LEU A 253 -8.69 -8.66 13.40
N PRO A 254 -9.86 -9.34 13.48
CA PRO A 254 -10.05 -10.57 12.73
C PRO A 254 -9.78 -10.31 11.25
N ASP A 255 -8.96 -11.16 10.66
CA ASP A 255 -8.73 -11.19 9.21
C ASP A 255 -10.08 -11.38 8.48
N GLU A 256 -10.47 -10.42 7.63
CA GLU A 256 -11.69 -10.45 6.84
C GLU A 256 -11.39 -11.00 5.43
N PRO A 257 -12.27 -11.83 4.86
CA PRO A 257 -12.02 -12.40 3.54
C PRO A 257 -12.11 -11.32 2.44
N PRO A 258 -11.36 -11.48 1.34
CA PRO A 258 -11.51 -10.63 0.17
C PRO A 258 -12.93 -10.73 -0.39
N TYR A 259 -13.39 -9.66 -1.01
CA TYR A 259 -14.72 -9.59 -1.66
C TYR A 259 -14.59 -9.07 -3.10
N ILE A 260 -15.60 -9.35 -3.94
CA ILE A 260 -15.61 -8.86 -5.31
C ILE A 260 -16.12 -7.42 -5.33
N ALA A 261 -15.19 -6.48 -5.52
CA ALA A 261 -15.47 -5.04 -5.54
C ALA A 261 -16.01 -4.59 -6.92
N ASN A 262 -15.40 -5.09 -8.00
CA ASN A 262 -15.78 -4.75 -9.37
C ASN A 262 -15.92 -6.02 -10.21
N PRO A 263 -17.11 -6.64 -10.27
CA PRO A 263 -17.33 -7.85 -11.06
C PRO A 263 -16.98 -7.64 -12.54
N VAL A 264 -16.40 -8.66 -13.15
CA VAL A 264 -16.15 -8.67 -14.60
C VAL A 264 -17.48 -8.94 -15.32
N ASP A 265 -17.80 -8.13 -16.33
CA ASP A 265 -18.97 -8.33 -17.18
C ASP A 265 -18.85 -9.60 -18.02
N ASP A 266 -19.97 -10.10 -18.53
CA ASP A 266 -20.01 -11.21 -19.48
C ASP A 266 -19.18 -10.89 -20.72
N VAL A 267 -18.42 -11.87 -21.20
CA VAL A 267 -17.51 -11.72 -22.34
C VAL A 267 -18.15 -12.33 -23.57
N VAL A 268 -18.24 -11.54 -24.66
CA VAL A 268 -18.85 -11.97 -25.90
C VAL A 268 -17.82 -12.10 -27.01
N PHE A 269 -17.82 -13.25 -27.70
CA PHE A 269 -16.98 -13.55 -28.85
C PHE A 269 -17.83 -13.56 -30.13
N ASP A 270 -17.66 -12.54 -30.96
CA ASP A 270 -18.35 -12.35 -32.23
C ASP A 270 -17.49 -12.72 -33.44
N GLU A 271 -16.21 -12.98 -33.25
CA GLU A 271 -15.24 -13.27 -34.29
C GLU A 271 -14.49 -14.58 -34.05
N PHE A 272 -13.89 -15.14 -35.12
CA PHE A 272 -12.99 -16.29 -35.03
C PHE A 272 -11.88 -16.17 -36.09
N PRO A 273 -10.59 -16.31 -35.71
CA PRO A 273 -10.09 -16.46 -34.37
C PRO A 273 -10.18 -15.15 -33.55
N GLN A 274 -10.42 -15.25 -32.23
CA GLN A 274 -10.47 -14.08 -31.34
C GLN A 274 -9.82 -14.39 -30.00
N THR A 275 -9.07 -13.43 -29.49
CA THR A 275 -8.50 -13.45 -28.13
C THR A 275 -8.89 -12.16 -27.42
N ILE A 276 -9.32 -12.29 -26.17
CA ILE A 276 -9.70 -11.17 -25.29
C ILE A 276 -8.80 -11.24 -24.07
N GLU A 277 -8.27 -10.09 -23.68
CA GLU A 277 -7.48 -9.92 -22.47
C GLU A 277 -8.25 -9.07 -21.47
N ILE A 278 -8.28 -9.51 -20.21
CA ILE A 278 -9.01 -8.87 -19.10
C ILE A 278 -8.00 -8.67 -17.98
N SER A 279 -7.85 -7.43 -17.50
CA SER A 279 -7.14 -7.16 -16.25
C SER A 279 -8.05 -7.51 -15.08
N LEU A 280 -7.52 -8.22 -14.11
CA LEU A 280 -8.17 -8.50 -12.83
C LEU A 280 -7.81 -7.46 -11.75
N ASP A 281 -7.07 -6.41 -12.11
CA ASP A 281 -6.75 -5.33 -11.18
C ASP A 281 -8.02 -4.67 -10.66
N GLY A 282 -8.17 -4.63 -9.33
CA GLY A 282 -9.32 -4.06 -8.66
C GLY A 282 -10.62 -4.84 -8.80
N VAL A 283 -10.62 -6.06 -9.33
CA VAL A 283 -11.79 -6.95 -9.37
C VAL A 283 -12.16 -7.40 -7.96
N ALA A 284 -11.19 -7.87 -7.19
CA ALA A 284 -11.35 -8.13 -5.77
C ALA A 284 -10.67 -7.03 -4.96
N SER A 285 -11.14 -6.81 -3.74
CA SER A 285 -10.56 -5.93 -2.73
C SER A 285 -10.62 -6.63 -1.39
N ASP A 286 -9.68 -6.31 -0.52
CA ASP A 286 -9.62 -6.82 0.84
C ASP A 286 -9.81 -5.67 1.84
N PRO A 287 -10.59 -5.85 2.92
CA PRO A 287 -10.83 -4.78 3.89
C PRO A 287 -9.64 -4.39 4.74
N ASP A 288 -8.69 -5.32 4.97
CA ASP A 288 -7.59 -5.18 5.93
C ASP A 288 -6.22 -5.55 5.37
N ASP A 289 -6.16 -6.11 4.13
CA ASP A 289 -4.92 -6.38 3.42
C ASP A 289 -4.78 -5.54 2.14
N PRO A 290 -3.53 -5.28 1.68
CA PRO A 290 -3.30 -4.56 0.43
C PRO A 290 -3.84 -5.33 -0.79
N ASP A 291 -4.67 -4.68 -1.61
CA ASP A 291 -5.24 -5.28 -2.83
C ASP A 291 -4.16 -5.80 -3.81
N GLU A 292 -2.94 -5.26 -3.73
CA GLU A 292 -1.79 -5.68 -4.53
C GLU A 292 -1.30 -7.09 -4.17
N GLU A 293 -1.60 -7.59 -2.97
CA GLU A 293 -1.21 -8.93 -2.50
C GLU A 293 -2.22 -10.01 -2.87
N ILE A 294 -3.43 -9.64 -3.32
CA ILE A 294 -4.46 -10.59 -3.77
C ILE A 294 -3.95 -11.41 -4.96
N ILE A 295 -3.99 -12.73 -4.81
CA ILE A 295 -3.58 -13.71 -5.83
C ILE A 295 -4.83 -14.28 -6.51
N TYR A 296 -4.80 -14.36 -7.85
CA TYR A 296 -5.88 -14.95 -8.63
C TYR A 296 -5.50 -16.31 -9.20
N GLU A 297 -6.45 -17.27 -9.18
CA GLU A 297 -6.29 -18.56 -9.85
C GLU A 297 -7.55 -18.95 -10.62
N LEU A 298 -7.38 -19.70 -11.72
CA LEU A 298 -8.48 -20.32 -12.44
C LEU A 298 -8.86 -21.64 -11.76
N VAL A 299 -10.04 -21.69 -11.19
CA VAL A 299 -10.57 -22.90 -10.53
C VAL A 299 -11.15 -23.87 -11.56
N SER A 300 -11.96 -23.36 -12.51
CA SER A 300 -12.55 -24.21 -13.56
C SER A 300 -12.91 -23.42 -14.82
N ASN A 301 -12.96 -24.16 -15.94
CA ASN A 301 -13.55 -23.76 -17.21
C ASN A 301 -14.56 -24.83 -17.60
N SER A 302 -15.84 -24.49 -17.74
CA SER A 302 -16.90 -25.44 -18.03
C SER A 302 -16.86 -25.96 -19.48
N ASN A 303 -16.09 -25.33 -20.38
CA ASN A 303 -16.02 -25.70 -21.78
C ASN A 303 -14.64 -25.42 -22.42
N ASP A 304 -13.68 -26.27 -22.10
CA ASP A 304 -12.30 -26.19 -22.59
C ASP A 304 -12.14 -26.55 -24.07
N SER A 305 -13.15 -27.12 -24.68
CA SER A 305 -13.16 -27.40 -26.13
C SER A 305 -13.49 -26.15 -26.97
N LEU A 306 -14.18 -25.17 -26.41
CA LEU A 306 -14.53 -23.91 -27.08
C LEU A 306 -13.60 -22.75 -26.70
N LEU A 307 -13.12 -22.74 -25.47
CA LEU A 307 -12.40 -21.62 -24.90
C LEU A 307 -11.12 -22.08 -24.19
N SER A 308 -9.96 -21.61 -24.63
CA SER A 308 -8.70 -21.73 -23.90
C SER A 308 -8.53 -20.54 -22.99
N VAL A 309 -8.12 -20.81 -21.74
CA VAL A 309 -7.92 -19.81 -20.70
C VAL A 309 -6.49 -19.88 -20.21
N SER A 310 -5.84 -18.76 -20.11
CA SER A 310 -4.56 -18.63 -19.42
C SER A 310 -4.59 -17.42 -18.50
N LEU A 311 -4.12 -17.60 -17.30
CA LEU A 311 -3.96 -16.53 -16.31
C LEU A 311 -2.48 -16.39 -16.01
N ASN A 312 -1.98 -15.16 -16.12
CA ASN A 312 -0.61 -14.82 -15.76
C ASN A 312 -0.66 -13.60 -14.86
N ASP A 313 -0.41 -13.83 -13.58
CA ASP A 313 -0.61 -12.86 -12.53
C ASP A 313 -2.05 -12.33 -12.55
N ARG A 314 -2.27 -11.06 -12.88
CA ARG A 314 -3.60 -10.41 -12.95
C ARG A 314 -4.13 -10.28 -14.36
N LEU A 315 -3.46 -10.83 -15.36
CA LEU A 315 -3.89 -10.78 -16.76
C LEU A 315 -4.54 -12.10 -17.16
N LEU A 316 -5.87 -12.09 -17.31
CA LEU A 316 -6.65 -13.20 -17.82
C LEU A 316 -6.74 -13.09 -19.36
N ARG A 317 -6.29 -14.13 -20.04
CA ARG A 317 -6.36 -14.23 -21.51
C ARG A 317 -7.31 -15.35 -21.90
N LEU A 318 -8.32 -15.00 -22.66
CA LEU A 318 -9.37 -15.89 -23.18
C LEU A 318 -9.20 -16.03 -24.69
N THR A 319 -8.98 -17.25 -25.19
CA THR A 319 -8.80 -17.50 -26.62
C THR A 319 -9.86 -18.48 -27.12
N ARG A 320 -10.69 -18.05 -28.06
CA ARG A 320 -11.67 -18.88 -28.70
C ARG A 320 -11.01 -19.91 -29.63
N LEU A 321 -11.40 -21.18 -29.50
CA LEU A 321 -10.77 -22.33 -30.17
C LEU A 321 -11.47 -22.75 -31.46
N SER A 322 -12.74 -22.39 -31.64
CA SER A 322 -13.52 -22.76 -32.85
C SER A 322 -14.57 -21.70 -33.21
N GLY A 323 -15.08 -21.72 -34.44
CA GLY A 323 -16.20 -20.88 -34.87
C GLY A 323 -17.59 -21.36 -34.37
N ALA A 324 -17.66 -22.45 -33.61
CA ALA A 324 -18.92 -22.97 -33.09
C ALA A 324 -19.54 -22.03 -32.05
N GLU A 325 -20.85 -21.99 -31.93
CA GLU A 325 -21.56 -21.29 -30.88
C GLU A 325 -21.52 -22.11 -29.57
N GLY A 326 -21.65 -21.41 -28.47
CA GLY A 326 -21.72 -22.04 -27.16
C GLY A 326 -21.39 -21.06 -26.04
N GLU A 327 -21.35 -21.59 -24.84
CA GLU A 327 -21.07 -20.84 -23.63
C GLU A 327 -20.00 -21.57 -22.81
N ALA A 328 -19.19 -20.80 -22.09
CA ALA A 328 -18.27 -21.30 -21.08
C ALA A 328 -18.39 -20.44 -19.82
N VAL A 329 -18.49 -21.08 -18.68
CA VAL A 329 -18.44 -20.43 -17.37
C VAL A 329 -17.07 -20.68 -16.78
N LEU A 330 -16.37 -19.61 -16.46
CA LEU A 330 -15.08 -19.64 -15.79
C LEU A 330 -15.30 -19.35 -14.31
N VAL A 331 -14.76 -20.17 -13.45
CA VAL A 331 -14.70 -19.88 -12.02
C VAL A 331 -13.27 -19.50 -11.67
N LEU A 332 -13.11 -18.30 -11.15
CA LEU A 332 -11.84 -17.79 -10.64
C LEU A 332 -11.91 -17.65 -9.13
N ARG A 333 -10.77 -17.72 -8.49
CA ARG A 333 -10.60 -17.51 -7.04
C ARG A 333 -9.65 -16.36 -6.82
N ALA A 334 -10.02 -15.42 -5.95
CA ALA A 334 -9.14 -14.45 -5.35
C ALA A 334 -8.78 -14.91 -3.93
N THR A 335 -7.50 -14.83 -3.58
CA THR A 335 -6.96 -15.23 -2.27
C THR A 335 -6.17 -14.07 -1.69
N SER A 336 -6.45 -13.69 -0.43
CA SER A 336 -5.71 -12.74 0.38
C SER A 336 -5.47 -13.37 1.73
N ASP A 337 -4.27 -13.34 2.26
CA ASP A 337 -3.80 -13.96 3.52
C ASP A 337 -4.41 -15.35 3.85
N GLY A 338 -4.62 -16.18 2.80
CA GLY A 338 -5.17 -17.53 2.92
C GLY A 338 -6.69 -17.62 2.94
N GLN A 339 -7.42 -16.50 3.00
CA GLN A 339 -8.86 -16.43 2.81
C GLN A 339 -9.23 -16.27 1.33
N THR A 340 -10.40 -16.72 0.91
CA THR A 340 -10.72 -16.82 -0.51
C THR A 340 -12.14 -16.36 -0.82
N VAL A 341 -12.32 -15.80 -2.03
CA VAL A 341 -13.63 -15.59 -2.66
C VAL A 341 -13.61 -16.11 -4.10
N ASP A 342 -14.63 -16.90 -4.47
CA ASP A 342 -14.82 -17.38 -5.84
C ASP A 342 -15.78 -16.45 -6.59
N PHE A 343 -15.51 -16.24 -7.90
CA PHE A 343 -16.39 -15.47 -8.78
C PHE A 343 -16.43 -16.07 -10.16
N GLU A 344 -17.50 -15.78 -10.91
CA GLU A 344 -17.73 -16.34 -12.23
C GLU A 344 -17.61 -15.29 -13.32
N ILE A 345 -17.09 -15.69 -14.47
CA ILE A 345 -17.10 -14.92 -15.74
C ILE A 345 -17.78 -15.79 -16.78
N ASN A 346 -18.87 -15.30 -17.35
CA ASN A 346 -19.53 -15.98 -18.47
C ASN A 346 -18.91 -15.56 -19.81
N ALA A 347 -18.55 -16.52 -20.62
CA ALA A 347 -18.07 -16.31 -21.97
C ALA A 347 -19.06 -16.88 -22.97
N VAL A 348 -19.63 -16.01 -23.80
CA VAL A 348 -20.63 -16.37 -24.83
C VAL A 348 -19.98 -16.30 -26.21
N MET A 349 -19.96 -17.40 -26.94
CA MET A 349 -19.44 -17.47 -28.29
C MET A 349 -20.62 -17.54 -29.28
N HIS A 350 -20.81 -16.46 -30.05
CA HIS A 350 -21.78 -16.47 -31.15
C HIS A 350 -21.23 -17.27 -32.34
N TYR A 351 -22.13 -17.90 -33.09
CA TYR A 351 -21.71 -18.62 -34.30
C TYR A 351 -20.98 -17.68 -35.26
N VAL A 352 -19.76 -18.03 -35.61
CA VAL A 352 -19.00 -17.32 -36.64
C VAL A 352 -18.87 -18.25 -37.83
N TYR A 353 -19.43 -17.81 -38.94
CA TYR A 353 -19.21 -18.49 -40.21
C TYR A 353 -17.77 -18.20 -40.69
N ASP A 354 -16.87 -19.14 -40.47
CA ASP A 354 -15.53 -19.12 -41.02
C ASP A 354 -15.54 -19.46 -42.50
N GLY A 355 -16.13 -18.55 -43.29
CA GLY A 355 -16.38 -18.70 -44.70
C GLY A 355 -15.19 -19.22 -45.48
N VAL A 356 -15.55 -20.17 -46.36
CA VAL A 356 -14.84 -20.75 -47.51
C VAL A 356 -14.08 -22.03 -47.20
N ASP A 357 -14.83 -23.12 -47.21
CA ASP A 357 -14.29 -24.38 -47.73
C ASP A 357 -13.90 -24.18 -49.19
N GLU A 358 -12.62 -24.12 -49.56
CA GLU A 358 -12.14 -23.94 -50.95
C GLU A 358 -12.58 -25.04 -51.90
N ASN A 359 -13.38 -26.00 -51.43
CA ASN A 359 -14.06 -27.04 -52.21
C ASN A 359 -15.57 -26.82 -52.36
N GLU A 360 -16.11 -25.66 -51.97
CA GLU A 360 -17.54 -25.42 -52.13
C GLU A 360 -17.92 -25.05 -53.57
N MET A 361 -19.07 -25.61 -53.97
CA MET A 361 -19.72 -25.36 -55.21
C MET A 361 -19.97 -23.86 -55.41
N GLU A 362 -19.27 -23.25 -56.36
CA GLU A 362 -19.53 -21.88 -56.77
C GLU A 362 -20.68 -21.85 -57.79
N ILE A 363 -21.59 -20.90 -57.59
CA ILE A 363 -22.60 -20.56 -58.60
C ILE A 363 -22.25 -19.24 -59.28
N SER A 364 -22.44 -19.20 -60.57
CA SER A 364 -22.36 -17.96 -61.34
C SER A 364 -23.74 -17.60 -61.86
N VAL A 365 -24.15 -16.36 -61.64
CA VAL A 365 -25.42 -15.81 -62.18
C VAL A 365 -25.10 -14.64 -63.07
N TYR A 366 -25.38 -14.79 -64.35
CA TYR A 366 -25.03 -13.79 -65.37
C TYR A 366 -26.09 -13.72 -66.49
N PRO A 367 -26.18 -12.61 -67.20
CA PRO A 367 -25.48 -11.37 -66.94
C PRO A 367 -25.98 -10.67 -65.64
N ASN A 368 -25.12 -9.92 -65.00
CA ASN A 368 -25.48 -9.05 -63.90
C ASN A 368 -24.72 -7.73 -64.03
N PRO A 369 -25.36 -6.60 -64.36
CA PRO A 369 -26.82 -6.40 -64.48
C PRO A 369 -27.48 -7.17 -65.64
N THR A 370 -28.81 -7.38 -65.52
CA THR A 370 -29.63 -8.08 -66.54
C THR A 370 -30.85 -7.27 -66.96
N SER A 371 -31.30 -7.45 -68.22
CA SER A 371 -32.56 -6.86 -68.70
C SER A 371 -33.70 -7.92 -68.84
N ASP A 372 -33.40 -9.12 -69.29
CA ASP A 372 -34.46 -10.07 -69.64
C ASP A 372 -34.26 -11.45 -69.07
N VAL A 373 -33.03 -11.98 -69.09
CA VAL A 373 -32.74 -13.37 -68.72
C VAL A 373 -31.48 -13.42 -67.88
N ILE A 374 -31.48 -14.29 -66.85
CA ILE A 374 -30.28 -14.69 -66.11
C ILE A 374 -30.00 -16.18 -66.30
N LEU A 375 -28.73 -16.52 -66.39
CA LEU A 375 -28.23 -17.88 -66.43
C LEU A 375 -27.58 -18.22 -65.12
N VAL A 376 -27.88 -19.38 -64.61
CA VAL A 376 -27.25 -19.91 -63.36
C VAL A 376 -26.39 -21.11 -63.76
N ARG A 377 -25.10 -21.05 -63.37
CA ARG A 377 -24.16 -22.18 -63.60
C ARG A 377 -23.48 -22.52 -62.29
N THR A 378 -23.21 -23.79 -62.10
CA THR A 378 -22.37 -24.33 -61.04
C THR A 378 -21.00 -24.67 -61.62
N ASN A 379 -19.91 -24.47 -60.86
CA ASN A 379 -18.54 -24.76 -61.28
C ASN A 379 -18.30 -26.27 -61.49
N ASN A 380 -19.09 -27.14 -60.86
CA ASN A 380 -18.97 -28.60 -60.95
C ASN A 380 -19.96 -29.26 -61.97
N GLY A 381 -20.75 -28.45 -62.71
CA GLY A 381 -21.69 -28.93 -63.70
C GLY A 381 -22.98 -29.59 -63.14
N GLN A 382 -23.20 -29.54 -61.85
CA GLN A 382 -24.44 -30.01 -61.24
C GLN A 382 -25.60 -29.08 -61.61
N SER A 383 -26.81 -29.68 -61.75
CA SER A 383 -28.02 -28.92 -62.05
C SER A 383 -28.70 -28.42 -60.77
N ALA A 384 -29.13 -27.19 -60.74
CA ALA A 384 -29.90 -26.63 -59.64
C ALA A 384 -31.25 -27.38 -59.48
N GLN A 385 -31.57 -27.82 -58.30
CA GLN A 385 -32.83 -28.44 -57.96
C GLN A 385 -33.97 -27.44 -57.96
N CYS A 386 -33.65 -26.20 -57.53
CA CYS A 386 -34.61 -25.11 -57.48
C CYS A 386 -33.85 -23.76 -57.48
N ILE A 387 -34.40 -22.82 -58.23
CA ILE A 387 -33.94 -21.45 -58.25
C ILE A 387 -35.11 -20.54 -57.94
N GLU A 388 -34.93 -19.66 -56.97
CA GLU A 388 -35.96 -18.71 -56.53
C GLU A 388 -35.39 -17.28 -56.55
N VAL A 389 -36.19 -16.34 -57.03
CA VAL A 389 -35.85 -14.92 -57.02
C VAL A 389 -36.71 -14.19 -56.00
N PHE A 390 -36.06 -13.37 -55.20
CA PHE A 390 -36.69 -12.58 -54.15
C PHE A 390 -36.45 -11.10 -54.40
N ASN A 391 -37.44 -10.27 -54.11
CA ASN A 391 -37.25 -8.83 -54.03
C ASN A 391 -36.59 -8.40 -52.72
N VAL A 392 -36.29 -7.12 -52.56
CA VAL A 392 -35.64 -6.55 -51.37
C VAL A 392 -36.47 -6.65 -50.09
N THR A 393 -37.76 -6.94 -50.17
CA THR A 393 -38.64 -7.18 -49.01
C THR A 393 -38.69 -8.65 -48.61
N GLY A 394 -37.94 -9.54 -49.30
CA GLY A 394 -37.91 -10.98 -49.05
C GLY A 394 -39.09 -11.75 -49.63
N GLN A 395 -39.91 -11.10 -50.45
CA GLN A 395 -41.02 -11.79 -51.17
C GLN A 395 -40.44 -12.52 -52.37
N ARG A 396 -40.79 -13.83 -52.52
CA ARG A 396 -40.46 -14.63 -53.67
C ARG A 396 -41.28 -14.19 -54.90
N VAL A 397 -40.60 -13.75 -55.94
CA VAL A 397 -41.23 -13.26 -57.19
C VAL A 397 -41.14 -14.26 -58.35
N ILE A 398 -40.12 -15.13 -58.37
CA ILE A 398 -39.96 -16.18 -59.37
C ILE A 398 -39.55 -17.50 -58.68
N SER A 399 -39.98 -18.63 -59.19
CA SER A 399 -39.46 -19.97 -58.85
C SER A 399 -39.32 -20.79 -60.18
N SER A 400 -38.14 -21.37 -60.38
CA SER A 400 -37.79 -22.13 -61.54
C SER A 400 -36.95 -23.36 -61.25
N ARG A 401 -36.98 -24.37 -62.04
CA ARG A 401 -36.10 -25.56 -62.01
C ARG A 401 -35.10 -25.65 -63.15
N GLY A 402 -35.02 -24.63 -64.00
CA GLY A 402 -34.08 -24.57 -65.13
C GLY A 402 -32.85 -23.74 -64.75
N THR A 403 -31.85 -23.79 -65.64
CA THR A 403 -30.63 -22.97 -65.49
C THR A 403 -30.78 -21.59 -66.14
N GLU A 404 -31.90 -21.31 -66.82
CA GLU A 404 -32.26 -20.06 -67.49
C GLU A 404 -33.54 -19.50 -66.83
N ILE A 405 -33.54 -18.25 -66.42
CA ILE A 405 -34.66 -17.62 -65.72
C ILE A 405 -35.01 -16.32 -66.46
N ASN A 406 -36.24 -16.23 -66.99
CA ASN A 406 -36.75 -14.98 -67.52
C ASN A 406 -37.13 -14.04 -66.35
N VAL A 407 -36.57 -12.85 -66.39
CA VAL A 407 -36.78 -11.77 -65.38
C VAL A 407 -37.34 -10.50 -66.09
N SER A 408 -37.77 -10.59 -67.35
CA SER A 408 -38.26 -9.44 -68.14
C SER A 408 -39.43 -8.72 -67.44
N ASP A 409 -40.31 -9.47 -66.80
CA ASP A 409 -41.51 -8.94 -66.15
C ASP A 409 -41.21 -8.28 -64.75
N LEU A 410 -39.97 -8.37 -64.28
CA LEU A 410 -39.57 -7.70 -63.03
C LEU A 410 -39.24 -6.23 -63.29
N GLY A 411 -39.63 -5.37 -62.37
CA GLY A 411 -39.24 -3.96 -62.40
C GLY A 411 -37.74 -3.79 -62.22
N ALA A 412 -37.19 -2.66 -62.70
CA ALA A 412 -35.81 -2.32 -62.44
C ALA A 412 -35.53 -2.24 -60.91
N GLY A 413 -34.44 -2.87 -60.47
CA GLY A 413 -34.10 -2.92 -59.03
C GLY A 413 -33.14 -4.05 -58.66
N VAL A 414 -32.92 -4.20 -57.36
CA VAL A 414 -32.08 -5.26 -56.78
C VAL A 414 -32.94 -6.45 -56.39
N TYR A 415 -32.45 -7.65 -56.74
CA TYR A 415 -33.08 -8.92 -56.45
C TYR A 415 -32.03 -9.90 -55.90
N PHE A 416 -32.49 -10.91 -55.15
CA PHE A 416 -31.68 -11.99 -54.64
C PHE A 416 -32.09 -13.31 -55.25
N VAL A 417 -31.15 -14.01 -55.86
CA VAL A 417 -31.35 -15.32 -56.49
C VAL A 417 -30.86 -16.38 -55.52
N ARG A 418 -31.78 -17.18 -54.98
CA ARG A 418 -31.46 -18.35 -54.18
C ARG A 418 -31.44 -19.59 -55.06
N VAL A 419 -30.29 -20.25 -55.08
CA VAL A 419 -30.06 -21.50 -55.80
C VAL A 419 -29.93 -22.64 -54.82
N ILE A 420 -30.63 -23.73 -55.04
CA ILE A 420 -30.57 -24.92 -54.21
C ILE A 420 -30.00 -26.07 -55.04
N VAL A 421 -28.86 -26.63 -54.62
CA VAL A 421 -28.17 -27.76 -55.22
C VAL A 421 -27.75 -28.70 -54.11
N ASP A 422 -28.15 -29.98 -54.16
CA ASP A 422 -27.86 -31.02 -53.14
C ASP A 422 -28.14 -30.54 -51.72
N ASP A 423 -29.34 -29.95 -51.51
CA ASP A 423 -29.83 -29.37 -50.23
C ASP A 423 -29.05 -28.15 -49.73
N LYS A 424 -27.96 -27.75 -50.39
CA LYS A 424 -27.25 -26.50 -50.10
C LYS A 424 -27.99 -25.33 -50.72
N LYS A 425 -28.09 -24.23 -50.01
CA LYS A 425 -28.75 -22.98 -50.43
C LYS A 425 -27.68 -21.89 -50.59
N MET A 426 -27.58 -21.34 -51.78
CA MET A 426 -26.67 -20.25 -52.11
C MET A 426 -27.48 -19.03 -52.57
N ILE A 427 -27.06 -17.84 -52.22
CA ILE A 427 -27.74 -16.59 -52.56
C ILE A 427 -26.81 -15.69 -53.34
N HIS A 428 -27.29 -15.18 -54.45
CA HIS A 428 -26.57 -14.26 -55.32
C HIS A 428 -27.39 -13.00 -55.59
N ARG A 429 -26.77 -11.82 -55.48
CA ARG A 429 -27.44 -10.56 -55.76
C ARG A 429 -27.36 -10.23 -57.23
N ILE A 430 -28.50 -9.87 -57.85
CA ILE A 430 -28.57 -9.36 -59.23
C ILE A 430 -29.16 -7.95 -59.25
N VAL A 431 -28.84 -7.24 -60.32
CA VAL A 431 -29.40 -5.91 -60.65
C VAL A 431 -30.18 -6.06 -61.97
N LYS A 432 -31.51 -5.85 -61.86
CA LYS A 432 -32.40 -5.74 -63.07
C LYS A 432 -32.41 -4.31 -63.54
N GLN A 433 -32.15 -4.11 -64.84
CA GLN A 433 -32.23 -2.84 -65.55
C GLN A 433 -33.57 -2.65 -66.20
#